data_7b46485f100a4084e7eaf246545dc996
#
_entry.id   7b46485f100a4084e7eaf246545dc996
#
_cell.length_a   1.000
_cell.length_b   1.000
_cell.length_c   1.000
_cell.angle_alpha   90.00
_cell.angle_beta   90.00
_cell.angle_gamma   90.00
#
_symmetry.space_group_name_H-M   'P 1'
#
loop_
_entity.id
_entity.type
_entity.pdbx_description
1 polymer ?
#
loop_
_entity_poly.entity_id
_entity_poly.type
_entity_poly.pdbx_seq_one_letter_code
_entity_poly.pdbx_strand_id
1 'polypeptide(L)'
;MRGTGSDTTDDVTDDVTGTATRAVTDDARGPDGDLPDDLPTPPTGDVAGRRRGGRALQWATDPARDRFWGWVVPLLVAVLGGVMRFVRLGDPKKLVFDETYYVKEAASFLKYGVEMALKVSIDANADTRNNSADKLWNAGNHDIWGPDPGFVVHPPVGRWMIAFGEWLFGGTNTFGWRFSAAVCGTLSILMLGRIARRLFRSTLLGGVAALLLAMDGQHLVHSRTSILDIFVRFWALAAFGCLVIDRDAARRRLARAAGDTPPRTGVLRRFGPWSGVRWWRIAGVVCLALCTGVKWSGLYFAAVFLVLSVFWDVSARRELGVRRWFSGAILRDGLQGLATTLVVLPPVYVSTWVGWFHSDKGWDRHWAQTNPATGIWTHVPDALRSLLHYHAEMWTSASGIVSPHDWQANPWAWLVQGRPTLFLNDSYTRGQSGCNAATCNAMVTDLGNPLIWWAGTLAVFVLVFRWALSRDWRAGAALAGIIGGYLPWFQYQKRTIFEFYAVAFLPWVVLGVVYCLGLLLGPPGADPAEHRPRRILAVSYVVAVVMAMWFFFPIVAGQVIPAGELPLRRWLTSWY
;
A
#
# COMPACT_ATOMS: atom_id res chain seq x y z
N MET A 1 -11.43 81.23 -40.74
CA MET A 1 -10.17 81.21 -41.53
C MET A 1 -9.84 79.76 -41.73
N ARG A 2 -10.07 79.30 -42.90
CA ARG A 2 -9.14 78.70 -43.85
C ARG A 2 -8.50 77.43 -43.27
N GLY A 3 -8.58 76.27 -43.82
CA GLY A 3 -8.91 75.84 -45.16
C GLY A 3 -8.41 74.40 -45.29
N THR A 4 -9.16 73.61 -45.94
CA THR A 4 -8.88 72.83 -47.14
C THR A 4 -7.86 71.74 -46.95
N GLY A 5 -8.04 70.51 -47.35
CA GLY A 5 -8.84 69.87 -48.37
C GLY A 5 -8.24 68.51 -48.60
N SER A 6 -9.06 67.69 -49.01
CA SER A 6 -9.30 66.85 -50.19
C SER A 6 -8.57 65.53 -50.16
N ASP A 7 -9.37 64.46 -50.15
CA ASP A 7 -9.79 63.66 -51.33
C ASP A 7 -8.70 62.74 -51.89
N THR A 8 -8.97 61.48 -51.91
CA THR A 8 -9.52 60.63 -53.00
C THR A 8 -9.51 59.18 -52.58
N THR A 9 -10.64 58.55 -52.54
CA THR A 9 -11.18 57.41 -53.35
C THR A 9 -10.18 56.49 -54.00
N ASP A 10 -10.34 55.17 -53.76
CA ASP A 10 -10.77 54.13 -54.70
C ASP A 10 -10.70 52.75 -53.95
N ASP A 11 -11.80 52.16 -53.74
CA ASP A 11 -12.54 51.10 -54.36
C ASP A 11 -11.63 50.01 -54.97
N VAL A 12 -11.76 48.75 -54.50
CA VAL A 12 -11.96 47.52 -55.28
C VAL A 12 -12.33 46.36 -54.37
N THR A 13 -13.47 45.81 -54.61
CA THR A 13 -14.06 44.53 -54.28
C THR A 13 -13.16 43.33 -54.50
N ASP A 14 -13.29 42.28 -53.68
CA ASP A 14 -13.76 40.93 -53.99
C ASP A 14 -13.32 39.92 -52.92
N ASP A 15 -14.33 39.37 -52.27
CA ASP A 15 -14.75 37.99 -52.28
C ASP A 15 -13.68 36.93 -52.04
N VAL A 16 -13.88 36.10 -51.00
CA VAL A 16 -14.02 34.64 -51.04
C VAL A 16 -14.18 34.07 -49.63
N THR A 17 -15.35 33.57 -49.40
CA THR A 17 -15.71 32.59 -48.39
C THR A 17 -14.77 31.39 -48.34
N GLY A 18 -14.31 31.03 -47.13
CA GLY A 18 -13.54 29.80 -46.89
C GLY A 18 -13.74 29.30 -45.48
N THR A 19 -14.92 28.76 -45.21
CA THR A 19 -15.21 27.92 -44.06
C THR A 19 -14.33 26.67 -44.11
N ALA A 20 -13.27 26.62 -43.33
CA ALA A 20 -12.54 25.40 -43.05
C ALA A 20 -12.93 24.89 -41.65
N THR A 21 -14.02 24.14 -41.62
CA THR A 21 -14.34 23.20 -40.54
C THR A 21 -13.23 22.16 -40.47
N ARG A 22 -12.31 22.32 -39.53
CA ARG A 22 -11.35 21.28 -39.20
C ARG A 22 -12.06 20.27 -38.28
N ALA A 23 -12.49 19.18 -38.89
CA ALA A 23 -12.90 17.97 -38.20
C ALA A 23 -11.77 17.54 -37.25
N VAL A 24 -12.04 17.59 -35.97
CA VAL A 24 -11.22 16.92 -34.96
C VAL A 24 -11.55 15.44 -35.08
N THR A 25 -10.68 14.71 -35.76
CA THR A 25 -10.71 13.25 -35.79
C THR A 25 -10.47 12.75 -34.38
N ASP A 26 -11.49 12.13 -33.83
CA ASP A 26 -11.51 11.32 -32.62
C ASP A 26 -10.77 9.98 -32.91
N ASP A 27 -9.45 10.01 -32.97
CA ASP A 27 -8.65 8.78 -33.09
C ASP A 27 -7.32 8.95 -32.36
N ALA A 28 -7.35 8.69 -31.07
CA ALA A 28 -6.17 8.28 -30.26
C ALA A 28 -6.62 7.74 -28.90
N ARG A 29 -7.47 6.71 -28.90
CA ARG A 29 -7.63 5.83 -27.75
C ARG A 29 -6.84 4.56 -28.04
N GLY A 30 -5.57 4.54 -27.63
CA GLY A 30 -4.84 3.29 -27.42
C GLY A 30 -5.39 2.56 -26.18
N PRO A 31 -5.26 1.23 -26.09
CA PRO A 31 -5.77 0.42 -24.98
C PRO A 31 -5.11 0.72 -23.63
N ASP A 32 -4.03 1.45 -23.61
CA ASP A 32 -3.35 1.84 -22.38
C ASP A 32 -3.71 3.30 -22.07
N GLY A 33 -4.50 3.49 -21.02
CA GLY A 33 -4.97 4.79 -20.54
C GLY A 33 -3.86 5.72 -20.01
N ASP A 34 -2.68 5.73 -20.62
CA ASP A 34 -1.61 6.67 -20.37
C ASP A 34 -1.98 8.04 -20.95
N LEU A 35 -2.55 8.86 -20.07
CA LEU A 35 -2.78 10.26 -20.35
C LEU A 35 -1.44 10.96 -20.60
N PRO A 36 -1.34 11.86 -21.59
CA PRO A 36 -0.10 12.58 -21.89
C PRO A 36 0.42 13.25 -20.61
N ASP A 37 1.70 13.08 -20.34
CA ASP A 37 2.42 13.67 -19.20
C ASP A 37 2.54 15.21 -19.28
N ASP A 38 2.07 15.81 -20.37
CA ASP A 38 2.09 17.23 -20.59
C ASP A 38 0.86 17.90 -19.95
N LEU A 39 0.98 18.19 -18.65
CA LEU A 39 0.14 19.23 -18.07
C LEU A 39 0.53 20.56 -18.74
N PRO A 40 -0.41 21.31 -19.34
CA PRO A 40 -0.12 22.71 -19.68
C PRO A 40 0.32 23.39 -18.39
N THR A 41 1.55 23.86 -18.35
CA THR A 41 1.98 24.84 -17.34
C THR A 41 0.99 25.98 -17.40
N PRO A 42 0.42 26.44 -16.26
CA PRO A 42 -0.37 27.65 -16.29
C PRO A 42 0.46 28.76 -16.92
N PRO A 43 -0.15 29.65 -17.73
CA PRO A 43 0.56 30.74 -18.37
C PRO A 43 1.32 31.51 -17.29
N THR A 44 2.61 31.64 -17.48
CA THR A 44 3.48 32.48 -16.64
C THR A 44 3.17 33.94 -16.94
N GLY A 45 2.04 34.41 -16.41
CA GLY A 45 1.84 35.84 -16.26
C GLY A 45 2.82 36.32 -15.21
N ASP A 46 3.70 37.22 -15.58
CA ASP A 46 4.62 37.95 -14.69
C ASP A 46 3.86 38.54 -13.50
N VAL A 47 3.85 37.85 -12.40
CA VAL A 47 3.63 38.41 -11.08
C VAL A 47 4.98 38.42 -10.40
N ALA A 48 5.76 39.43 -10.75
CA ALA A 48 6.93 39.85 -9.98
C ALA A 48 6.47 40.30 -8.60
N GLY A 49 6.61 39.43 -7.62
CA GLY A 49 6.30 39.75 -6.23
C GLY A 49 6.08 38.50 -5.38
N ARG A 50 7.13 38.08 -4.67
CA ARG A 50 7.10 37.13 -3.55
C ARG A 50 6.71 35.67 -3.85
N ARG A 51 7.58 34.94 -4.53
CA ARG A 51 7.67 33.47 -4.38
C ARG A 51 9.05 33.09 -3.83
N ARG A 52 9.22 33.17 -2.53
CA ARG A 52 10.11 32.27 -1.77
C ARG A 52 9.36 30.95 -1.58
N GLY A 53 8.96 30.33 -2.66
CA GLY A 53 8.38 29.00 -2.69
C GLY A 53 9.44 28.05 -3.25
N GLY A 54 9.76 27.00 -2.52
CA GLY A 54 10.78 26.03 -2.88
C GLY A 54 10.73 25.63 -4.35
N ARG A 55 11.88 25.63 -5.01
CA ARG A 55 12.07 25.08 -6.34
C ARG A 55 11.52 23.66 -6.34
N ALA A 56 10.39 23.46 -7.02
CA ALA A 56 9.87 22.11 -7.25
C ALA A 56 10.99 21.30 -7.90
N LEU A 57 11.29 20.13 -7.33
CA LEU A 57 12.22 19.17 -7.94
C LEU A 57 11.69 18.82 -9.34
N GLN A 58 12.19 19.45 -10.38
CA GLN A 58 11.88 19.12 -11.76
C GLN A 58 12.81 17.99 -12.19
N TRP A 59 12.27 16.79 -12.20
CA TRP A 59 12.95 15.58 -12.67
C TRP A 59 12.59 15.34 -14.14
N ALA A 60 12.99 16.26 -15.03
CA ALA A 60 12.65 16.15 -16.44
C ALA A 60 13.62 15.21 -17.18
N THR A 61 13.05 14.22 -17.85
CA THR A 61 13.70 13.41 -18.89
C THR A 61 12.89 13.53 -20.17
N ASP A 62 13.43 13.11 -21.32
CA ASP A 62 12.70 13.03 -22.60
C ASP A 62 11.38 12.26 -22.41
N PRO A 63 10.20 12.88 -22.63
CA PRO A 63 8.91 12.29 -22.27
C PRO A 63 8.62 10.93 -22.92
N ALA A 64 8.97 10.76 -24.19
CA ALA A 64 8.68 9.52 -24.92
C ALA A 64 9.56 8.36 -24.44
N ARG A 65 10.84 8.63 -24.26
CA ARG A 65 11.84 7.65 -23.81
C ARG A 65 11.64 7.30 -22.34
N ASP A 66 11.27 8.30 -21.50
CA ASP A 66 10.98 8.09 -20.08
C ASP A 66 9.70 7.25 -19.88
N ARG A 67 8.70 7.38 -20.77
CA ARG A 67 7.46 6.58 -20.70
C ARG A 67 7.75 5.09 -20.83
N PHE A 68 8.54 4.68 -21.80
CA PHE A 68 8.94 3.28 -22.01
C PHE A 68 9.77 2.76 -20.83
N TRP A 69 10.86 3.42 -20.48
CA TRP A 69 11.72 3.00 -19.37
C TRP A 69 11.02 3.08 -18.02
N GLY A 70 10.05 3.96 -17.89
CA GLY A 70 9.20 4.09 -16.71
C GLY A 70 8.36 2.85 -16.40
N TRP A 71 8.09 1.99 -17.41
CA TRP A 71 7.49 0.66 -17.20
C TRP A 71 8.55 -0.44 -17.11
N VAL A 72 9.51 -0.43 -18.02
CA VAL A 72 10.52 -1.50 -18.15
C VAL A 72 11.34 -1.64 -16.87
N VAL A 73 11.85 -0.53 -16.32
CA VAL A 73 12.71 -0.58 -15.12
C VAL A 73 11.98 -1.16 -13.90
N PRO A 74 10.82 -0.64 -13.46
CA PRO A 74 10.09 -1.24 -12.34
C PRO A 74 9.65 -2.68 -12.61
N LEU A 75 9.31 -3.03 -13.86
CA LEU A 75 8.94 -4.39 -14.23
C LEU A 75 10.11 -5.36 -14.09
N LEU A 76 11.29 -5.00 -14.61
CA LEU A 76 12.49 -5.82 -14.45
C LEU A 76 12.84 -6.04 -12.98
N VAL A 77 12.77 -4.99 -12.17
CA VAL A 77 13.00 -5.12 -10.72
C VAL A 77 11.94 -6.01 -10.06
N ALA A 78 10.67 -5.88 -10.47
CA ALA A 78 9.59 -6.73 -9.97
C ALA A 78 9.79 -8.20 -10.36
N VAL A 79 10.25 -8.48 -11.58
CA VAL A 79 10.59 -9.84 -12.03
C VAL A 79 11.73 -10.41 -11.19
N LEU A 80 12.83 -9.68 -11.01
CA LEU A 80 13.96 -10.10 -10.16
C LEU A 80 13.51 -10.34 -8.71
N GLY A 81 12.76 -9.39 -8.16
CA GLY A 81 12.16 -9.54 -6.83
C GLY A 81 11.17 -10.70 -6.75
N GLY A 82 10.43 -10.98 -7.82
CA GLY A 82 9.55 -12.14 -7.96
C GLY A 82 10.33 -13.45 -7.91
N VAL A 83 11.43 -13.56 -8.66
CA VAL A 83 12.31 -14.74 -8.62
C VAL A 83 12.73 -15.05 -7.18
N MET A 84 13.18 -14.04 -6.41
CA MET A 84 13.55 -14.23 -5.00
C MET A 84 12.39 -14.74 -4.13
N ARG A 85 11.15 -14.43 -4.49
CA ARG A 85 9.93 -14.82 -3.75
C ARG A 85 9.43 -16.20 -4.13
N PHE A 86 9.51 -16.56 -5.41
CA PHE A 86 8.97 -17.81 -5.92
C PHE A 86 9.97 -18.97 -5.88
N VAL A 87 11.28 -18.73 -5.96
CA VAL A 87 12.28 -19.78 -5.84
C VAL A 87 12.18 -20.43 -4.47
N ARG A 88 11.94 -21.75 -4.46
CA ARG A 88 11.77 -22.55 -3.24
C ARG A 88 10.67 -22.01 -2.31
N LEU A 89 9.58 -21.46 -2.86
CA LEU A 89 8.47 -20.91 -2.08
C LEU A 89 7.83 -21.97 -1.17
N GLY A 90 7.79 -23.23 -1.61
CA GLY A 90 7.25 -24.33 -0.83
C GLY A 90 8.13 -24.78 0.35
N ASP A 91 9.32 -24.22 0.53
CA ASP A 91 10.19 -24.55 1.65
C ASP A 91 10.07 -23.50 2.79
N PRO A 92 10.07 -23.95 4.06
CA PRO A 92 9.99 -25.31 4.54
C PRO A 92 8.61 -25.95 4.27
N LYS A 93 8.57 -27.29 4.09
CA LYS A 93 7.33 -28.05 3.82
C LYS A 93 6.51 -28.26 5.10
N LYS A 94 6.18 -27.18 5.80
CA LYS A 94 5.37 -27.17 7.01
C LYS A 94 4.81 -25.77 7.25
N LEU A 95 3.83 -25.68 8.14
CA LEU A 95 3.30 -24.39 8.60
C LEU A 95 4.36 -23.59 9.36
N VAL A 96 4.39 -22.28 9.15
CA VAL A 96 5.34 -21.34 9.74
C VAL A 96 4.56 -20.22 10.43
N PHE A 97 4.80 -20.01 11.71
CA PHE A 97 4.20 -18.94 12.51
C PHE A 97 2.67 -18.92 12.40
N ASP A 98 2.05 -17.78 12.13
CA ASP A 98 0.60 -17.63 12.00
C ASP A 98 -0.03 -18.38 10.80
N GLU A 99 0.77 -19.02 9.92
CA GLU A 99 0.22 -19.97 8.95
C GLU A 99 -0.60 -21.07 9.64
N THR A 100 -0.29 -21.38 10.91
CA THR A 100 -1.06 -22.32 11.73
C THR A 100 -2.55 -21.97 11.83
N TYR A 101 -2.90 -20.70 11.73
CA TYR A 101 -4.30 -20.24 11.74
C TYR A 101 -4.81 -20.07 10.31
N TYR A 102 -4.21 -19.19 9.55
CA TYR A 102 -4.76 -18.66 8.30
C TYR A 102 -4.83 -19.68 7.17
N VAL A 103 -3.88 -20.61 7.08
CA VAL A 103 -3.88 -21.68 6.07
C VAL A 103 -5.03 -22.67 6.32
N LYS A 104 -5.19 -23.13 7.56
CA LYS A 104 -6.28 -24.07 7.91
C LYS A 104 -7.66 -23.41 7.78
N GLU A 105 -7.77 -22.12 8.14
CA GLU A 105 -8.99 -21.33 7.96
C GLU A 105 -9.32 -21.13 6.48
N ALA A 106 -8.32 -20.87 5.63
CA ALA A 106 -8.49 -20.74 4.18
C ALA A 106 -8.96 -22.06 3.55
N ALA A 107 -8.36 -23.18 3.95
CA ALA A 107 -8.80 -24.51 3.50
C ALA A 107 -10.23 -24.84 3.99
N SER A 108 -10.62 -24.41 5.19
CA SER A 108 -12.01 -24.50 5.67
C SER A 108 -12.97 -23.72 4.78
N PHE A 109 -12.59 -22.51 4.30
CA PHE A 109 -13.38 -21.76 3.34
C PHE A 109 -13.61 -22.50 2.02
N LEU A 110 -12.59 -23.16 1.48
CA LEU A 110 -12.74 -23.94 0.26
C LEU A 110 -13.69 -25.12 0.45
N LYS A 111 -13.67 -25.75 1.64
CA LYS A 111 -14.44 -26.96 1.90
C LYS A 111 -15.88 -26.67 2.36
N TYR A 112 -16.06 -25.64 3.18
CA TYR A 112 -17.33 -25.38 3.87
C TYR A 112 -17.93 -23.99 3.58
N GLY A 113 -17.19 -23.11 2.92
CA GLY A 113 -17.59 -21.71 2.69
C GLY A 113 -17.39 -20.78 3.90
N VAL A 114 -17.09 -21.34 5.07
CA VAL A 114 -16.87 -20.65 6.35
C VAL A 114 -15.77 -21.33 7.16
N GLU A 115 -15.35 -20.69 8.23
CA GLU A 115 -14.44 -21.28 9.22
C GLU A 115 -15.20 -22.30 10.08
N MET A 116 -14.59 -23.48 10.23
CA MET A 116 -15.08 -24.53 11.12
C MET A 116 -14.12 -24.73 12.29
N ALA A 117 -14.66 -25.04 13.44
CA ALA A 117 -13.86 -25.39 14.62
C ALA A 117 -13.04 -26.66 14.38
N LEU A 118 -11.84 -26.70 14.95
CA LEU A 118 -11.00 -27.88 14.85
C LEU A 118 -11.48 -28.97 15.79
N LYS A 119 -11.48 -30.23 15.33
CA LYS A 119 -11.76 -31.42 16.17
C LYS A 119 -10.71 -31.62 17.28
N VAL A 120 -9.49 -31.13 17.02
CA VAL A 120 -8.34 -31.33 17.88
C VAL A 120 -7.97 -29.99 18.49
N SER A 121 -7.85 -29.98 19.81
CA SER A 121 -7.47 -28.78 20.56
C SER A 121 -6.20 -28.13 20.00
N ILE A 122 -6.27 -26.85 19.68
CA ILE A 122 -5.10 -25.99 19.59
C ILE A 122 -4.78 -25.58 21.03
N ASP A 123 -3.67 -26.09 21.56
CA ASP A 123 -3.14 -25.51 22.78
C ASP A 123 -2.56 -24.13 22.42
N ALA A 124 -3.25 -23.07 22.80
CA ALA A 124 -2.87 -21.69 22.51
C ALA A 124 -1.50 -21.29 23.11
N ASN A 125 -1.00 -22.09 24.06
CA ASN A 125 0.28 -21.88 24.73
C ASN A 125 1.38 -22.83 24.23
N ALA A 126 1.03 -23.78 23.33
CA ALA A 126 2.04 -24.68 22.77
C ALA A 126 2.75 -24.00 21.60
N ASP A 127 4.08 -24.09 21.59
CA ASP A 127 4.87 -23.88 20.38
C ASP A 127 4.23 -24.66 19.22
N THR A 128 4.11 -24.04 18.03
CA THR A 128 3.52 -24.65 16.82
C THR A 128 4.03 -26.08 16.54
N ARG A 129 5.20 -26.42 17.03
CA ARG A 129 5.79 -27.77 16.98
C ARG A 129 5.03 -28.82 17.79
N ASN A 130 4.27 -28.44 18.80
CA ASN A 130 3.52 -29.34 19.68
C ASN A 130 2.00 -29.33 19.45
N ASN A 131 1.50 -28.46 18.60
CA ASN A 131 0.09 -28.39 18.25
C ASN A 131 -0.32 -29.65 17.48
N SER A 132 -1.29 -30.40 18.00
CA SER A 132 -1.74 -31.64 17.37
C SER A 132 -2.40 -31.43 16.01
N ALA A 133 -3.09 -30.31 15.81
CA ALA A 133 -3.67 -29.96 14.51
C ALA A 133 -2.58 -29.66 13.46
N ASP A 134 -1.48 -28.99 13.84
CA ASP A 134 -0.34 -28.73 12.97
C ASP A 134 0.42 -30.01 12.62
N LYS A 135 0.56 -30.93 13.57
CA LYS A 135 1.19 -32.24 13.33
C LYS A 135 0.39 -33.04 12.30
N LEU A 136 -0.94 -33.09 12.46
CA LEU A 136 -1.83 -33.76 11.50
C LEU A 136 -1.76 -33.10 10.12
N TRP A 137 -1.84 -31.77 10.06
CA TRP A 137 -1.76 -31.01 8.82
C TRP A 137 -0.43 -31.22 8.09
N ASN A 138 0.69 -31.08 8.79
CA ASN A 138 2.02 -31.28 8.22
C ASN A 138 2.29 -32.73 7.81
N ALA A 139 1.57 -33.70 8.42
CA ALA A 139 1.59 -35.11 8.02
C ALA A 139 0.65 -35.45 6.84
N GLY A 140 -0.06 -34.45 6.29
CA GLY A 140 -0.99 -34.63 5.17
C GLY A 140 -2.40 -35.07 5.58
N ASN A 141 -2.71 -35.08 6.88
CA ASN A 141 -4.07 -35.36 7.34
C ASN A 141 -4.84 -34.03 7.47
N HIS A 142 -5.77 -33.80 6.55
CA HIS A 142 -6.56 -32.58 6.44
C HIS A 142 -8.01 -32.75 6.92
N ASP A 143 -8.37 -33.85 7.54
CA ASP A 143 -9.68 -34.03 8.20
C ASP A 143 -9.61 -33.62 9.68
N ILE A 144 -9.37 -32.33 9.88
CA ILE A 144 -9.11 -31.73 11.20
C ILE A 144 -10.29 -30.91 11.75
N TRP A 145 -11.36 -30.67 10.96
CA TRP A 145 -12.50 -29.85 11.37
C TRP A 145 -13.64 -30.68 11.96
N GLY A 146 -14.24 -30.11 13.02
CA GLY A 146 -15.49 -30.58 13.63
C GLY A 146 -16.73 -30.07 12.90
N PRO A 147 -17.92 -30.37 13.45
CA PRO A 147 -19.19 -29.90 12.91
C PRO A 147 -19.51 -28.45 13.31
N ASP A 148 -18.85 -27.92 14.34
CA ASP A 148 -19.18 -26.64 14.95
C ASP A 148 -18.56 -25.45 14.21
N PRO A 149 -19.20 -24.26 14.27
CA PRO A 149 -18.63 -23.03 13.73
C PRO A 149 -17.29 -22.66 14.36
N GLY A 150 -16.37 -22.15 13.56
CA GLY A 150 -15.08 -21.61 14.02
C GLY A 150 -15.14 -20.10 14.25
N PHE A 151 -14.67 -19.65 15.42
CA PHE A 151 -14.49 -18.23 15.70
C PHE A 151 -13.15 -17.72 15.16
N VAL A 152 -13.16 -16.56 14.50
CA VAL A 152 -11.94 -15.90 14.02
C VAL A 152 -11.99 -14.40 14.27
N VAL A 153 -10.82 -13.79 14.49
CA VAL A 153 -10.68 -12.38 14.88
C VAL A 153 -10.48 -11.42 13.72
N HIS A 154 -10.40 -11.90 12.49
CA HIS A 154 -10.14 -11.07 11.30
C HIS A 154 -11.20 -11.27 10.22
N PRO A 155 -11.49 -10.23 9.41
CA PRO A 155 -12.39 -10.35 8.26
C PRO A 155 -11.86 -11.30 7.18
N PRO A 156 -12.69 -11.76 6.23
CA PRO A 156 -12.39 -12.94 5.41
C PRO A 156 -11.47 -12.73 4.20
N VAL A 157 -11.22 -11.48 3.74
CA VAL A 157 -10.50 -11.23 2.45
C VAL A 157 -9.14 -11.90 2.40
N GLY A 158 -8.34 -11.78 3.48
CA GLY A 158 -6.99 -12.37 3.49
C GLY A 158 -7.02 -13.88 3.35
N ARG A 159 -7.98 -14.55 4.01
CA ARG A 159 -8.19 -16.00 3.91
C ARG A 159 -8.68 -16.41 2.52
N TRP A 160 -9.59 -15.65 1.91
CA TRP A 160 -9.98 -15.87 0.51
C TRP A 160 -8.79 -15.75 -0.45
N MET A 161 -7.85 -14.84 -0.19
CA MET A 161 -6.64 -14.71 -1.01
C MET A 161 -5.70 -15.91 -0.83
N ILE A 162 -5.56 -16.45 0.39
CA ILE A 162 -4.81 -17.70 0.64
C ILE A 162 -5.53 -18.87 -0.03
N ALA A 163 -6.83 -19.00 0.19
CA ALA A 163 -7.68 -20.05 -0.40
C ALA A 163 -7.59 -20.09 -1.93
N PHE A 164 -7.43 -18.94 -2.59
CA PHE A 164 -7.22 -18.91 -4.05
C PHE A 164 -5.97 -19.70 -4.48
N GLY A 165 -4.87 -19.54 -3.75
CA GLY A 165 -3.64 -20.29 -4.04
C GLY A 165 -3.79 -21.79 -3.70
N GLU A 166 -4.48 -22.13 -2.62
CA GLU A 166 -4.81 -23.50 -2.25
C GLU A 166 -5.74 -24.17 -3.27
N TRP A 167 -6.72 -23.45 -3.79
CA TRP A 167 -7.59 -23.92 -4.86
C TRP A 167 -6.82 -24.23 -6.15
N LEU A 168 -5.86 -23.36 -6.50
CA LEU A 168 -5.12 -23.49 -7.77
C LEU A 168 -4.07 -24.60 -7.73
N PHE A 169 -3.40 -24.83 -6.59
CA PHE A 169 -2.26 -25.73 -6.45
C PHE A 169 -2.49 -26.90 -5.48
N GLY A 170 -3.66 -26.96 -4.86
CA GLY A 170 -4.01 -27.92 -3.82
C GLY A 170 -3.72 -27.42 -2.41
N GLY A 171 -4.70 -27.62 -1.50
CA GLY A 171 -4.64 -27.14 -0.12
C GLY A 171 -3.56 -27.79 0.75
N THR A 172 -3.00 -28.92 0.31
CA THR A 172 -1.91 -29.63 0.98
C THR A 172 -0.52 -29.16 0.57
N ASN A 173 -0.46 -28.29 -0.45
CA ASN A 173 0.79 -27.87 -1.06
C ASN A 173 1.28 -26.55 -0.45
N THR A 174 2.43 -26.57 0.22
CA THR A 174 3.07 -25.39 0.81
C THR A 174 3.31 -24.26 -0.19
N PHE A 175 3.57 -24.57 -1.45
CA PHE A 175 3.64 -23.59 -2.53
C PHE A 175 2.26 -22.96 -2.75
N GLY A 176 1.19 -23.77 -2.72
CA GLY A 176 -0.18 -23.32 -2.97
C GLY A 176 -0.62 -22.24 -1.99
N TRP A 177 -0.57 -22.52 -0.69
CA TRP A 177 -1.03 -21.54 0.27
C TRP A 177 -0.16 -20.26 0.35
N ARG A 178 1.14 -20.29 -0.03
CA ARG A 178 2.03 -19.13 -0.10
C ARG A 178 1.96 -18.36 -1.42
N PHE A 179 1.34 -18.95 -2.45
CA PHE A 179 1.31 -18.38 -3.80
C PHE A 179 0.78 -16.95 -3.85
N SER A 180 -0.39 -16.70 -3.26
CA SER A 180 -1.02 -15.37 -3.28
C SER A 180 -0.18 -14.31 -2.55
N ALA A 181 0.51 -14.68 -1.47
CA ALA A 181 1.44 -13.80 -0.77
C ALA A 181 2.62 -13.41 -1.66
N ALA A 182 3.20 -14.38 -2.40
CA ALA A 182 4.30 -14.15 -3.33
C ALA A 182 3.88 -13.26 -4.52
N VAL A 183 2.68 -13.49 -5.06
CA VAL A 183 2.10 -12.63 -6.12
C VAL A 183 1.91 -11.20 -5.61
N CYS A 184 1.24 -11.01 -4.46
CA CYS A 184 1.01 -9.70 -3.88
C CYS A 184 2.32 -8.98 -3.54
N GLY A 185 3.31 -9.70 -3.03
CA GLY A 185 4.65 -9.18 -2.81
C GLY A 185 5.31 -8.69 -4.08
N THR A 186 5.29 -9.48 -5.13
CA THR A 186 5.88 -9.15 -6.45
C THR A 186 5.19 -7.95 -7.09
N LEU A 187 3.86 -7.95 -7.13
CA LEU A 187 3.08 -6.84 -7.67
C LEU A 187 3.28 -5.54 -6.87
N SER A 188 3.50 -5.63 -5.56
CA SER A 188 3.77 -4.45 -4.72
C SER A 188 5.09 -3.77 -5.10
N ILE A 189 6.10 -4.52 -5.54
CA ILE A 189 7.37 -3.94 -6.05
C ILE A 189 7.09 -3.11 -7.30
N LEU A 190 6.34 -3.66 -8.26
CA LEU A 190 5.94 -2.94 -9.47
C LEU A 190 5.11 -1.70 -9.13
N MET A 191 4.09 -1.85 -8.29
CA MET A 191 3.21 -0.74 -7.89
C MET A 191 4.01 0.39 -7.24
N LEU A 192 4.91 0.07 -6.28
CA LEU A 192 5.70 1.10 -5.62
C LEU A 192 6.62 1.84 -6.58
N GLY A 193 7.27 1.12 -7.49
CA GLY A 193 8.09 1.73 -8.54
C GLY A 193 7.30 2.69 -9.43
N ARG A 194 6.08 2.31 -9.83
CA ARG A 194 5.18 3.14 -10.64
C ARG A 194 4.66 4.36 -9.85
N ILE A 195 4.30 4.17 -8.59
CA ILE A 195 3.86 5.24 -7.69
C ILE A 195 4.99 6.25 -7.46
N ALA A 196 6.20 5.76 -7.12
CA ALA A 196 7.36 6.62 -6.89
C ALA A 196 7.75 7.41 -8.15
N ARG A 197 7.77 6.75 -9.33
CA ARG A 197 7.97 7.45 -10.60
C ARG A 197 6.96 8.58 -10.80
N ARG A 198 5.70 8.33 -10.50
CA ARG A 198 4.65 9.35 -10.63
C ARG A 198 4.80 10.48 -9.62
N LEU A 199 5.12 10.17 -8.36
CA LEU A 199 5.35 11.15 -7.31
C LEU A 199 6.56 12.05 -7.61
N PHE A 200 7.67 11.44 -8.02
CA PHE A 200 8.95 12.13 -8.18
C PHE A 200 9.26 12.52 -9.63
N ARG A 201 8.42 12.12 -10.59
CA ARG A 201 8.63 12.32 -12.03
C ARG A 201 10.01 11.88 -12.51
N SER A 202 10.48 10.74 -12.02
CA SER A 202 11.79 10.17 -12.30
C SER A 202 11.74 8.66 -12.39
N THR A 203 12.10 8.12 -13.55
CA THR A 203 12.22 6.67 -13.77
C THR A 203 13.33 6.08 -12.89
N LEU A 204 14.43 6.80 -12.67
CA LEU A 204 15.49 6.38 -11.76
C LEU A 204 14.97 6.19 -10.33
N LEU A 205 14.28 7.18 -9.77
CA LEU A 205 13.74 7.09 -8.41
C LEU A 205 12.64 6.05 -8.31
N GLY A 206 11.85 5.86 -9.38
CA GLY A 206 10.90 4.75 -9.46
C GLY A 206 11.58 3.39 -9.40
N GLY A 207 12.65 3.20 -10.15
CA GLY A 207 13.46 1.98 -10.13
C GLY A 207 14.11 1.74 -8.77
N VAL A 208 14.67 2.78 -8.15
CA VAL A 208 15.25 2.70 -6.80
C VAL A 208 14.19 2.33 -5.77
N ALA A 209 12.99 2.92 -5.81
CA ALA A 209 11.90 2.56 -4.90
C ALA A 209 11.51 1.08 -5.03
N ALA A 210 11.38 0.59 -6.26
CA ALA A 210 11.12 -0.83 -6.53
C ALA A 210 12.24 -1.71 -5.98
N LEU A 211 13.51 -1.34 -6.22
CA LEU A 211 14.68 -2.10 -5.76
C LEU A 211 14.78 -2.13 -4.23
N LEU A 212 14.63 -1.01 -3.56
CA LEU A 212 14.67 -0.97 -2.09
C LEU A 212 13.59 -1.87 -1.48
N LEU A 213 12.35 -1.84 -2.01
CA LEU A 213 11.28 -2.73 -1.55
C LEU A 213 11.59 -4.20 -1.85
N ALA A 214 12.21 -4.50 -3.01
CA ALA A 214 12.61 -5.86 -3.35
C ALA A 214 13.70 -6.39 -2.40
N MET A 215 14.60 -5.51 -1.94
CA MET A 215 15.76 -5.79 -1.07
C MET A 215 15.47 -5.59 0.41
N ASP A 216 14.21 -5.60 0.82
CA ASP A 216 13.81 -5.58 2.23
C ASP A 216 13.46 -6.99 2.71
N GLY A 217 14.06 -7.40 3.85
CA GLY A 217 13.90 -8.75 4.39
C GLY A 217 12.50 -8.99 4.96
N GLN A 218 11.91 -8.04 5.67
CA GLN A 218 10.54 -8.15 6.18
C GLN A 218 9.54 -8.32 5.03
N HIS A 219 9.71 -7.54 3.97
CA HIS A 219 8.92 -7.70 2.76
C HIS A 219 9.09 -9.08 2.10
N LEU A 220 10.32 -9.62 2.10
CA LEU A 220 10.59 -10.95 1.56
C LEU A 220 9.91 -12.04 2.40
N VAL A 221 10.07 -12.01 3.72
CA VAL A 221 9.46 -12.97 4.65
C VAL A 221 7.95 -13.03 4.46
N HIS A 222 7.27 -11.88 4.55
CA HIS A 222 5.82 -11.79 4.35
C HIS A 222 5.36 -12.19 2.94
N SER A 223 6.20 -12.07 1.92
CA SER A 223 5.90 -12.54 0.57
C SER A 223 6.08 -14.05 0.41
N ARG A 224 6.63 -14.73 1.41
CA ARG A 224 6.93 -16.17 1.39
C ARG A 224 6.23 -16.94 2.51
N THR A 225 5.39 -16.23 3.28
CA THR A 225 4.54 -16.78 4.33
C THR A 225 3.11 -16.30 4.17
N SER A 226 2.12 -17.15 4.48
CA SER A 226 0.70 -16.83 4.32
C SER A 226 0.17 -16.10 5.54
N ILE A 227 0.68 -14.87 5.75
CA ILE A 227 0.30 -13.98 6.85
C ILE A 227 -0.50 -12.81 6.28
N LEU A 228 -1.51 -12.35 7.01
CA LEU A 228 -2.49 -11.39 6.50
C LEU A 228 -1.90 -10.01 6.17
N ASP A 229 -0.80 -9.62 6.82
CA ASP A 229 -0.24 -8.27 6.73
C ASP A 229 0.31 -7.91 5.34
N ILE A 230 0.75 -8.92 4.56
CA ILE A 230 1.13 -8.72 3.14
C ILE A 230 -0.06 -8.24 2.30
N PHE A 231 -1.25 -8.75 2.57
CA PHE A 231 -2.48 -8.38 1.85
C PHE A 231 -3.01 -7.02 2.30
N VAL A 232 -2.90 -6.67 3.60
CA VAL A 232 -3.17 -5.31 4.09
C VAL A 232 -2.33 -4.30 3.33
N ARG A 233 -1.01 -4.53 3.28
CA ARG A 233 -0.07 -3.66 2.56
C ARG A 233 -0.40 -3.58 1.07
N PHE A 234 -0.68 -4.71 0.42
CA PHE A 234 -1.02 -4.76 -1.00
C PHE A 234 -2.21 -3.87 -1.33
N TRP A 235 -3.31 -4.02 -0.61
CA TRP A 235 -4.53 -3.24 -0.85
C TRP A 235 -4.37 -1.77 -0.45
N ALA A 236 -3.66 -1.47 0.64
CA ALA A 236 -3.35 -0.09 1.03
C ALA A 236 -2.49 0.62 -0.03
N LEU A 237 -1.47 -0.06 -0.58
CA LEU A 237 -0.62 0.48 -1.63
C LEU A 237 -1.39 0.68 -2.95
N ALA A 238 -2.27 -0.27 -3.32
CA ALA A 238 -3.14 -0.15 -4.48
C ALA A 238 -4.08 1.06 -4.34
N ALA A 239 -4.71 1.22 -3.17
CA ALA A 239 -5.56 2.37 -2.86
C ALA A 239 -4.81 3.69 -2.98
N PHE A 240 -3.62 3.76 -2.38
CA PHE A 240 -2.76 4.94 -2.47
C PHE A 240 -2.40 5.27 -3.93
N GLY A 241 -2.05 4.26 -4.73
CA GLY A 241 -1.79 4.42 -6.16
C GLY A 241 -2.99 5.00 -6.91
N CYS A 242 -4.20 4.47 -6.68
CA CYS A 242 -5.43 5.00 -7.24
C CYS A 242 -5.67 6.46 -6.85
N LEU A 243 -5.45 6.83 -5.59
CA LEU A 243 -5.63 8.20 -5.12
C LEU A 243 -4.59 9.17 -5.69
N VAL A 244 -3.35 8.73 -5.91
CA VAL A 244 -2.33 9.54 -6.60
C VAL A 244 -2.73 9.79 -8.06
N ILE A 245 -3.29 8.79 -8.76
CA ILE A 245 -3.81 8.97 -10.12
C ILE A 245 -5.03 9.89 -10.10
N ASP A 246 -5.94 9.70 -9.14
CA ASP A 246 -7.13 10.53 -8.98
C ASP A 246 -6.78 12.00 -8.74
N ARG A 247 -5.78 12.29 -7.89
CA ARG A 247 -5.26 13.64 -7.66
C ARG A 247 -4.89 14.33 -8.97
N ASP A 248 -4.10 13.67 -9.80
CA ASP A 248 -3.65 14.28 -11.05
C ASP A 248 -4.81 14.43 -12.06
N ALA A 249 -5.72 13.45 -12.12
CA ALA A 249 -6.91 13.51 -12.98
C ALA A 249 -7.85 14.64 -12.55
N ALA A 250 -8.09 14.80 -11.23
CA ALA A 250 -8.91 15.87 -10.70
C ALA A 250 -8.33 17.26 -10.98
N ARG A 251 -7.01 17.43 -10.79
CA ARG A 251 -6.31 18.70 -11.12
C ARG A 251 -6.46 19.07 -12.59
N ARG A 252 -6.28 18.10 -13.50
CA ARG A 252 -6.48 18.33 -14.95
C ARG A 252 -7.94 18.73 -15.28
N ARG A 253 -8.92 18.03 -14.68
CA ARG A 253 -10.35 18.36 -14.88
C ARG A 253 -10.68 19.74 -14.36
N LEU A 254 -10.22 20.09 -13.16
CA LEU A 254 -10.44 21.42 -12.58
C LEU A 254 -9.79 22.52 -13.43
N ALA A 255 -8.57 22.31 -13.94
CA ALA A 255 -7.90 23.25 -14.83
C ALA A 255 -8.65 23.45 -16.14
N ARG A 256 -9.10 22.37 -16.79
CA ARG A 256 -9.93 22.44 -18.02
C ARG A 256 -11.26 23.15 -17.77
N ALA A 257 -11.93 22.84 -16.66
CA ALA A 257 -13.22 23.46 -16.33
C ALA A 257 -13.10 24.93 -15.91
N ALA A 258 -11.94 25.38 -15.46
CA ALA A 258 -11.67 26.79 -15.18
C ALA A 258 -11.43 27.60 -16.47
N GLY A 259 -11.00 26.94 -17.57
CA GLY A 259 -10.64 27.60 -18.83
C GLY A 259 -9.43 28.52 -18.68
N ASP A 260 -9.10 29.24 -19.78
CA ASP A 260 -7.99 30.20 -19.78
C ASP A 260 -8.34 31.50 -19.04
N THR A 261 -9.61 31.76 -18.81
CA THR A 261 -10.10 32.94 -18.08
C THR A 261 -10.95 32.48 -16.88
N PRO A 262 -10.57 32.78 -15.64
CA PRO A 262 -11.38 32.45 -14.48
C PRO A 262 -12.74 33.15 -14.58
N PRO A 263 -13.86 32.47 -14.26
CA PRO A 263 -15.18 33.06 -14.32
C PRO A 263 -15.28 34.31 -13.45
N ARG A 264 -15.69 35.43 -14.05
CA ARG A 264 -15.68 36.74 -13.39
C ARG A 264 -16.76 36.90 -12.32
N THR A 265 -17.83 36.06 -12.35
CA THR A 265 -18.99 36.17 -11.44
C THR A 265 -19.59 34.81 -11.08
N GLY A 266 -20.40 34.77 -10.01
CA GLY A 266 -21.24 33.63 -9.64
C GLY A 266 -20.60 32.55 -8.77
N VAL A 267 -21.29 31.40 -8.66
CA VAL A 267 -20.92 30.26 -7.80
C VAL A 267 -19.61 29.61 -8.23
N LEU A 268 -19.31 29.60 -9.53
CA LEU A 268 -18.05 29.05 -10.07
C LEU A 268 -16.85 29.87 -9.61
N ARG A 269 -16.95 31.20 -9.55
CA ARG A 269 -15.91 32.05 -8.98
C ARG A 269 -15.78 31.84 -7.47
N ARG A 270 -16.91 31.59 -6.77
CA ARG A 270 -16.93 31.47 -5.30
C ARG A 270 -16.34 30.15 -4.83
N PHE A 271 -16.75 29.02 -5.40
CA PHE A 271 -16.38 27.67 -4.93
C PHE A 271 -15.55 26.86 -5.95
N GLY A 272 -15.39 27.37 -7.18
CA GLY A 272 -14.74 26.67 -8.29
C GLY A 272 -15.66 25.67 -8.99
N PRO A 273 -15.19 25.07 -10.10
CA PRO A 273 -15.96 24.07 -10.84
C PRO A 273 -16.10 22.75 -10.07
N TRP A 274 -17.02 21.90 -10.51
CA TRP A 274 -17.15 20.55 -10.02
C TRP A 274 -16.13 19.63 -10.72
N SER A 275 -15.49 18.73 -9.96
CA SER A 275 -14.48 17.80 -10.48
C SER A 275 -15.05 16.59 -11.24
N GLY A 276 -16.39 16.44 -11.28
CA GLY A 276 -17.08 15.31 -11.92
C GLY A 276 -16.93 14.01 -11.13
N VAL A 277 -17.36 12.89 -11.75
CA VAL A 277 -17.21 11.55 -11.15
C VAL A 277 -15.73 11.16 -11.10
N ARG A 278 -15.28 10.71 -9.95
CA ARG A 278 -13.86 10.42 -9.66
C ARG A 278 -13.64 8.90 -9.60
N TRP A 279 -13.55 8.27 -10.78
CA TRP A 279 -13.44 6.81 -10.89
C TRP A 279 -12.23 6.23 -10.16
N TRP A 280 -11.10 6.93 -10.18
CA TRP A 280 -9.91 6.49 -9.44
C TRP A 280 -10.07 6.62 -7.94
N ARG A 281 -10.87 7.59 -7.45
CA ARG A 281 -11.24 7.68 -6.03
C ARG A 281 -12.12 6.50 -5.65
N ILE A 282 -13.12 6.16 -6.48
CA ILE A 282 -13.99 4.99 -6.28
C ILE A 282 -13.14 3.72 -6.20
N ALA A 283 -12.23 3.49 -7.17
CA ALA A 283 -11.32 2.35 -7.16
C ALA A 283 -10.43 2.33 -5.90
N GLY A 284 -9.94 3.50 -5.46
CA GLY A 284 -9.20 3.63 -4.21
C GLY A 284 -10.03 3.23 -2.98
N VAL A 285 -11.31 3.63 -2.92
CA VAL A 285 -12.23 3.25 -1.83
C VAL A 285 -12.53 1.75 -1.85
N VAL A 286 -12.70 1.13 -3.04
CA VAL A 286 -12.82 -0.33 -3.16
C VAL A 286 -11.59 -1.04 -2.61
N CYS A 287 -10.39 -0.59 -2.97
CA CYS A 287 -9.15 -1.14 -2.41
C CYS A 287 -9.06 -0.96 -0.88
N LEU A 288 -9.53 0.17 -0.33
CA LEU A 288 -9.58 0.41 1.12
C LEU A 288 -10.61 -0.49 1.82
N ALA A 289 -11.74 -0.77 1.18
CA ALA A 289 -12.72 -1.73 1.68
C ALA A 289 -12.13 -3.15 1.74
N LEU A 290 -11.42 -3.58 0.69
CA LEU A 290 -10.72 -4.87 0.67
C LEU A 290 -9.57 -4.90 1.69
N CYS A 291 -8.82 -3.81 1.86
CA CYS A 291 -7.81 -3.67 2.91
C CYS A 291 -8.42 -3.88 4.31
N THR A 292 -9.56 -3.22 4.57
CA THR A 292 -10.33 -3.39 5.82
C THR A 292 -10.87 -4.81 5.96
N GLY A 293 -11.27 -5.42 4.84
CA GLY A 293 -11.70 -6.82 4.76
C GLY A 293 -10.60 -7.85 5.01
N VAL A 294 -9.33 -7.45 4.98
CA VAL A 294 -8.20 -8.29 5.46
C VAL A 294 -8.01 -8.14 6.97
N LYS A 295 -7.82 -6.92 7.43
CA LYS A 295 -7.69 -6.55 8.87
C LYS A 295 -8.28 -5.15 9.08
N TRP A 296 -8.89 -4.91 10.23
CA TRP A 296 -9.47 -3.60 10.55
C TRP A 296 -8.46 -2.45 10.65
N SER A 297 -7.17 -2.75 10.71
CA SER A 297 -6.12 -1.74 10.53
C SER A 297 -6.20 -1.02 9.18
N GLY A 298 -6.87 -1.60 8.18
CA GLY A 298 -7.22 -0.95 6.92
C GLY A 298 -8.05 0.32 7.07
N LEU A 299 -8.88 0.43 8.13
CA LEU A 299 -9.67 1.64 8.42
C LEU A 299 -8.78 2.86 8.72
N TYR A 300 -7.63 2.68 9.34
CA TYR A 300 -6.70 3.77 9.61
C TYR A 300 -6.10 4.32 8.31
N PHE A 301 -5.72 3.42 7.38
CA PHE A 301 -5.32 3.84 6.04
C PHE A 301 -6.46 4.57 5.31
N ALA A 302 -7.70 4.05 5.42
CA ALA A 302 -8.86 4.69 4.81
C ALA A 302 -9.06 6.11 5.33
N ALA A 303 -9.07 6.30 6.64
CA ALA A 303 -9.23 7.61 7.26
C ALA A 303 -8.16 8.60 6.80
N VAL A 304 -6.89 8.21 6.89
CA VAL A 304 -5.76 9.09 6.54
C VAL A 304 -5.71 9.40 5.05
N PHE A 305 -5.93 8.43 4.17
CA PHE A 305 -5.85 8.63 2.72
C PHE A 305 -7.01 9.45 2.17
N LEU A 306 -8.20 9.29 2.72
CA LEU A 306 -9.35 10.11 2.33
C LEU A 306 -9.17 11.57 2.77
N VAL A 307 -8.66 11.79 3.98
CA VAL A 307 -8.29 13.14 4.45
C VAL A 307 -7.18 13.73 3.57
N LEU A 308 -6.13 12.97 3.25
CA LEU A 308 -5.08 13.40 2.32
C LEU A 308 -5.64 13.83 0.96
N SER A 309 -6.61 13.07 0.42
CA SER A 309 -7.23 13.39 -0.86
C SER A 309 -7.95 14.75 -0.83
N VAL A 310 -8.59 15.11 0.30
CA VAL A 310 -9.22 16.42 0.49
C VAL A 310 -8.19 17.52 0.56
N PHE A 311 -7.06 17.32 1.24
CA PHE A 311 -5.96 18.30 1.26
C PHE A 311 -5.39 18.56 -0.15
N TRP A 312 -5.30 17.55 -0.98
CA TRP A 312 -4.90 17.72 -2.38
C TRP A 312 -5.91 18.54 -3.18
N ASP A 313 -7.21 18.35 -2.94
CA ASP A 313 -8.27 19.12 -3.58
C ASP A 313 -8.26 20.59 -3.11
N VAL A 314 -8.03 20.82 -1.82
CA VAL A 314 -7.81 22.16 -1.23
C VAL A 314 -6.64 22.87 -1.94
N SER A 315 -5.50 22.20 -2.10
CA SER A 315 -4.33 22.75 -2.80
C SER A 315 -4.65 23.08 -4.27
N ALA A 316 -5.34 22.16 -4.98
CA ALA A 316 -5.71 22.34 -6.39
C ALA A 316 -6.60 23.58 -6.59
N ARG A 317 -7.64 23.76 -5.74
CA ARG A 317 -8.53 24.93 -5.83
C ARG A 317 -7.84 26.22 -5.46
N ARG A 318 -6.93 26.19 -4.48
CA ARG A 318 -6.13 27.35 -4.10
C ARG A 318 -5.22 27.81 -5.24
N GLU A 319 -4.55 26.88 -5.92
CA GLU A 319 -3.68 27.16 -7.07
C GLU A 319 -4.44 27.73 -8.28
N LEU A 320 -5.72 27.32 -8.46
CA LEU A 320 -6.62 27.87 -9.48
C LEU A 320 -7.20 29.24 -9.12
N GLY A 321 -6.83 29.85 -7.97
CA GLY A 321 -7.32 31.14 -7.56
C GLY A 321 -8.81 31.19 -7.16
N VAL A 322 -9.40 30.04 -6.81
CA VAL A 322 -10.79 29.99 -6.34
C VAL A 322 -10.95 30.81 -5.06
N ARG A 323 -11.90 31.75 -5.03
CA ARG A 323 -12.05 32.71 -3.92
C ARG A 323 -12.25 32.03 -2.56
N ARG A 324 -13.14 31.03 -2.48
CA ARG A 324 -13.40 30.21 -1.29
C ARG A 324 -12.87 28.79 -1.50
N TRP A 325 -11.58 28.68 -1.77
CA TRP A 325 -10.90 27.45 -2.11
C TRP A 325 -11.10 26.33 -1.05
N PHE A 326 -11.04 26.68 0.23
CA PHE A 326 -11.22 25.70 1.32
C PHE A 326 -12.67 25.20 1.38
N SER A 327 -13.66 26.11 1.48
CA SER A 327 -15.07 25.74 1.49
C SER A 327 -15.47 25.02 0.19
N GLY A 328 -14.91 25.44 -0.96
CA GLY A 328 -15.13 24.79 -2.26
C GLY A 328 -14.62 23.37 -2.27
N ALA A 329 -13.44 23.09 -1.69
CA ALA A 329 -12.92 21.73 -1.58
C ALA A 329 -13.78 20.87 -0.64
N ILE A 330 -14.15 21.38 0.54
CA ILE A 330 -14.99 20.62 1.47
C ILE A 330 -16.36 20.30 0.88
N LEU A 331 -17.09 21.32 0.35
CA LEU A 331 -18.46 21.16 -0.12
C LEU A 331 -18.59 20.39 -1.44
N ARG A 332 -17.57 20.46 -2.31
CA ARG A 332 -17.65 19.83 -3.64
C ARG A 332 -16.88 18.54 -3.73
N ASP A 333 -15.69 18.46 -3.14
CA ASP A 333 -14.82 17.28 -3.23
C ASP A 333 -14.86 16.43 -1.97
N GLY A 334 -14.90 17.07 -0.79
CA GLY A 334 -14.97 16.40 0.50
C GLY A 334 -16.30 15.67 0.72
N LEU A 335 -17.45 16.36 0.49
CA LEU A 335 -18.76 15.70 0.60
C LEU A 335 -18.92 14.60 -0.45
N GLN A 336 -18.44 14.82 -1.69
CA GLN A 336 -18.42 13.76 -2.70
C GLN A 336 -17.55 12.58 -2.26
N GLY A 337 -16.37 12.84 -1.66
CA GLY A 337 -15.50 11.80 -1.13
C GLY A 337 -16.16 11.02 0.00
N LEU A 338 -16.80 11.72 0.94
CA LEU A 338 -17.56 11.11 2.03
C LEU A 338 -18.70 10.24 1.48
N ALA A 339 -19.52 10.79 0.58
CA ALA A 339 -20.62 10.05 -0.04
C ALA A 339 -20.11 8.79 -0.79
N THR A 340 -19.01 8.93 -1.57
CA THR A 340 -18.37 7.79 -2.23
C THR A 340 -17.94 6.73 -1.20
N THR A 341 -17.35 7.16 -0.08
CA THR A 341 -16.90 6.23 0.96
C THR A 341 -18.07 5.51 1.62
N LEU A 342 -19.12 6.24 2.00
CA LEU A 342 -20.31 5.64 2.65
C LEU A 342 -21.10 4.71 1.72
N VAL A 343 -21.12 5.01 0.41
CA VAL A 343 -21.84 4.19 -0.58
C VAL A 343 -21.02 2.98 -1.05
N VAL A 344 -19.68 3.05 -1.06
CA VAL A 344 -18.83 2.00 -1.63
C VAL A 344 -18.18 1.13 -0.55
N LEU A 345 -17.59 1.72 0.50
CA LEU A 345 -16.81 0.95 1.47
C LEU A 345 -17.65 -0.09 2.23
N PRO A 346 -18.80 0.27 2.87
CA PRO A 346 -19.58 -0.71 3.62
C PRO A 346 -20.15 -1.84 2.75
N PRO A 347 -20.77 -1.60 1.56
CA PRO A 347 -21.26 -2.68 0.73
C PRO A 347 -20.15 -3.62 0.23
N VAL A 348 -19.01 -3.07 -0.20
CA VAL A 348 -17.86 -3.90 -0.61
C VAL A 348 -17.33 -4.71 0.57
N TYR A 349 -17.20 -4.11 1.75
CA TYR A 349 -16.79 -4.83 2.95
C TYR A 349 -17.77 -5.96 3.31
N VAL A 350 -19.07 -5.66 3.35
CA VAL A 350 -20.12 -6.65 3.68
C VAL A 350 -20.15 -7.77 2.63
N SER A 351 -19.97 -7.45 1.35
CA SER A 351 -19.93 -8.48 0.29
C SER A 351 -18.79 -9.49 0.47
N THR A 352 -17.72 -9.14 1.16
CA THR A 352 -16.62 -10.07 1.44
C THR A 352 -17.03 -11.21 2.40
N TRP A 353 -18.11 -11.05 3.14
CA TRP A 353 -18.70 -12.03 4.06
C TRP A 353 -19.68 -12.99 3.39
N VAL A 354 -19.67 -13.06 2.04
CA VAL A 354 -20.61 -13.85 1.25
C VAL A 354 -20.69 -15.32 1.70
N GLY A 355 -19.57 -15.95 2.03
CA GLY A 355 -19.55 -17.31 2.57
C GLY A 355 -20.34 -17.44 3.87
N TRP A 356 -20.12 -16.52 4.79
CA TRP A 356 -20.83 -16.48 6.07
C TRP A 356 -22.36 -16.23 5.89
N PHE A 357 -22.75 -15.41 4.92
CA PHE A 357 -24.18 -15.17 4.62
C PHE A 357 -24.88 -16.38 3.99
N HIS A 358 -24.16 -17.17 3.17
CA HIS A 358 -24.72 -18.34 2.49
C HIS A 358 -24.68 -19.62 3.33
N SER A 359 -23.84 -19.67 4.34
CA SER A 359 -23.70 -20.86 5.20
C SER A 359 -24.54 -20.72 6.46
N ASP A 360 -25.23 -21.78 6.83
CA ASP A 360 -25.90 -21.89 8.15
C ASP A 360 -24.89 -22.20 9.27
N LYS A 361 -23.64 -22.52 8.93
CA LYS A 361 -22.58 -22.90 9.87
C LYS A 361 -21.62 -21.75 10.19
N GLY A 362 -21.94 -20.51 9.81
CA GLY A 362 -21.12 -19.36 10.20
C GLY A 362 -21.23 -19.09 11.70
N TRP A 363 -20.12 -18.63 12.33
CA TRP A 363 -20.14 -18.25 13.74
C TRP A 363 -21.25 -17.24 14.01
N ASP A 364 -22.10 -17.53 15.03
CA ASP A 364 -23.23 -16.70 15.44
C ASP A 364 -24.19 -16.25 14.31
N ARG A 365 -24.26 -17.06 13.23
CA ARG A 365 -25.08 -16.74 12.05
C ARG A 365 -26.57 -16.53 12.41
N HIS A 366 -27.05 -17.22 13.41
CA HIS A 366 -28.44 -17.22 13.85
C HIS A 366 -28.65 -16.49 15.19
N TRP A 367 -27.67 -15.77 15.73
CA TRP A 367 -27.73 -15.07 16.99
C TRP A 367 -28.97 -14.16 17.11
N ALA A 368 -29.35 -13.43 16.08
CA ALA A 368 -30.49 -12.52 16.08
C ALA A 368 -31.85 -13.22 16.23
N GLN A 369 -31.94 -14.51 15.89
CA GLN A 369 -33.18 -15.28 16.05
C GLN A 369 -33.52 -15.54 17.54
N THR A 370 -32.50 -15.69 18.37
CA THR A 370 -32.63 -15.88 19.82
C THR A 370 -32.54 -14.57 20.60
N ASN A 371 -32.21 -13.45 19.92
CA ASN A 371 -32.06 -12.13 20.51
C ASN A 371 -32.95 -11.11 19.76
N PRO A 372 -34.27 -11.04 20.12
CA PRO A 372 -35.21 -10.18 19.42
C PRO A 372 -34.82 -8.70 19.48
N ALA A 373 -35.00 -8.00 18.35
CA ALA A 373 -34.71 -6.59 18.25
C ALA A 373 -35.77 -5.72 18.92
N THR A 374 -35.34 -4.55 19.42
CA THR A 374 -36.22 -3.49 19.92
C THR A 374 -35.90 -2.16 19.26
N GLY A 375 -36.87 -1.26 19.20
CA GLY A 375 -36.68 0.08 18.64
C GLY A 375 -36.24 0.07 17.16
N ILE A 376 -35.29 0.91 16.80
CA ILE A 376 -34.80 1.06 15.42
C ILE A 376 -34.20 -0.24 14.85
N TRP A 377 -33.70 -1.12 15.70
CA TRP A 377 -33.07 -2.37 15.31
C TRP A 377 -34.05 -3.39 14.69
N THR A 378 -35.37 -3.21 14.90
CA THR A 378 -36.42 -4.03 14.26
C THR A 378 -36.45 -3.88 12.74
N HIS A 379 -35.90 -2.78 12.20
CA HIS A 379 -35.78 -2.53 10.77
C HIS A 379 -34.49 -3.09 10.14
N VAL A 380 -33.56 -3.59 10.96
CA VAL A 380 -32.29 -4.16 10.48
C VAL A 380 -32.46 -5.67 10.29
N PRO A 381 -32.16 -6.23 9.10
CA PRO A 381 -32.26 -7.67 8.86
C PRO A 381 -31.47 -8.49 9.89
N ASP A 382 -32.01 -9.62 10.33
CA ASP A 382 -31.40 -10.49 11.36
C ASP A 382 -29.98 -10.92 11.00
N ALA A 383 -29.73 -11.21 9.72
CA ALA A 383 -28.39 -11.55 9.25
C ALA A 383 -27.36 -10.42 9.48
N LEU A 384 -27.76 -9.16 9.28
CA LEU A 384 -26.88 -8.02 9.54
C LEU A 384 -26.69 -7.77 11.04
N ARG A 385 -27.74 -8.00 11.86
CA ARG A 385 -27.65 -7.92 13.32
C ARG A 385 -26.69 -8.98 13.87
N SER A 386 -26.81 -10.21 13.38
CA SER A 386 -25.91 -11.31 13.73
C SER A 386 -24.46 -11.00 13.32
N LEU A 387 -24.25 -10.44 12.12
CA LEU A 387 -22.92 -10.02 11.69
C LEU A 387 -22.35 -8.89 12.56
N LEU A 388 -23.16 -7.91 12.95
CA LEU A 388 -22.72 -6.85 13.86
C LEU A 388 -22.37 -7.38 15.25
N HIS A 389 -23.11 -8.36 15.76
CA HIS A 389 -22.78 -9.07 17.00
C HIS A 389 -21.43 -9.77 16.87
N TYR A 390 -21.21 -10.54 15.81
CA TYR A 390 -19.94 -11.19 15.54
C TYR A 390 -18.78 -10.17 15.49
N HIS A 391 -18.99 -8.99 14.87
CA HIS A 391 -17.97 -7.93 14.87
C HIS A 391 -17.67 -7.39 16.27
N ALA A 392 -18.68 -7.30 17.15
CA ALA A 392 -18.45 -6.88 18.53
C ALA A 392 -17.62 -7.92 19.31
N GLU A 393 -17.86 -9.20 19.09
CA GLU A 393 -17.05 -10.28 19.68
C GLU A 393 -15.62 -10.27 19.13
N MET A 394 -15.45 -10.13 17.79
CA MET A 394 -14.14 -9.97 17.16
C MET A 394 -13.36 -8.80 17.77
N TRP A 395 -14.03 -7.66 18.01
CA TRP A 395 -13.41 -6.50 18.63
C TRP A 395 -12.98 -6.78 20.07
N THR A 396 -13.87 -7.37 20.87
CA THR A 396 -13.58 -7.73 22.27
C THR A 396 -12.42 -8.71 22.36
N SER A 397 -12.44 -9.76 21.55
CA SER A 397 -11.35 -10.73 21.47
C SER A 397 -10.04 -10.08 21.03
N ALA A 398 -10.06 -9.33 19.92
CA ALA A 398 -8.85 -8.69 19.39
C ALA A 398 -8.24 -7.67 20.36
N SER A 399 -9.06 -6.89 21.08
CA SER A 399 -8.59 -5.91 22.07
C SER A 399 -8.11 -6.55 23.37
N GLY A 400 -8.61 -7.73 23.70
CA GLY A 400 -8.31 -8.48 24.92
C GLY A 400 -7.03 -9.32 24.86
N ILE A 401 -6.32 -9.38 23.72
CA ILE A 401 -5.08 -10.14 23.60
C ILE A 401 -3.97 -9.43 24.39
N VAL A 402 -3.72 -9.88 25.62
CA VAL A 402 -2.71 -9.31 26.54
C VAL A 402 -1.71 -10.35 27.05
N SER A 403 -1.83 -11.61 26.61
CA SER A 403 -0.90 -12.68 27.00
C SER A 403 0.52 -12.31 26.60
N PRO A 404 1.50 -12.40 27.50
CA PRO A 404 2.89 -12.14 27.17
C PRO A 404 3.39 -13.06 26.05
N HIS A 405 4.23 -12.53 25.18
CA HIS A 405 4.87 -13.30 24.11
C HIS A 405 6.33 -12.87 23.95
N ASP A 406 7.24 -13.83 23.78
CA ASP A 406 8.69 -13.57 23.71
C ASP A 406 9.07 -12.56 22.61
N TRP A 407 8.32 -12.55 21.51
CA TRP A 407 8.57 -11.68 20.36
C TRP A 407 7.66 -10.45 20.31
N GLN A 408 6.93 -10.16 21.39
CA GLN A 408 6.17 -8.91 21.43
C GLN A 408 7.09 -7.69 21.33
N ALA A 409 6.66 -6.66 20.62
CA ALA A 409 7.44 -5.46 20.36
C ALA A 409 6.56 -4.21 20.47
N ASN A 410 7.01 -3.25 21.30
CA ASN A 410 6.35 -1.95 21.39
C ASN A 410 6.59 -1.16 20.08
N PRO A 411 5.64 -0.33 19.60
CA PRO A 411 5.80 0.45 18.38
C PRO A 411 7.05 1.34 18.35
N TRP A 412 7.56 1.80 19.48
CA TRP A 412 8.83 2.55 19.56
C TRP A 412 10.02 1.83 18.93
N ALA A 413 10.02 0.49 18.94
CA ALA A 413 11.09 -0.32 18.39
C ALA A 413 10.98 -0.54 16.87
N TRP A 414 9.77 -0.42 16.28
CA TRP A 414 9.51 -0.89 14.92
C TRP A 414 10.31 -0.16 13.84
N LEU A 415 10.43 1.16 13.93
CA LEU A 415 11.17 1.95 12.93
C LEU A 415 12.68 1.69 12.94
N VAL A 416 13.21 1.18 14.05
CA VAL A 416 14.64 0.85 14.18
C VAL A 416 14.93 -0.64 14.10
N GLN A 417 13.90 -1.46 13.83
CA GLN A 417 14.00 -2.93 13.80
C GLN A 417 14.55 -3.45 15.12
N GLY A 418 13.96 -2.99 16.22
CA GLY A 418 14.49 -3.26 17.56
C GLY A 418 14.20 -4.66 18.06
N ARG A 419 13.12 -5.33 17.62
CA ARG A 419 12.74 -6.69 18.00
C ARG A 419 12.00 -7.42 16.89
N PRO A 420 12.70 -7.84 15.84
CA PRO A 420 12.12 -8.62 14.74
C PRO A 420 11.52 -9.92 15.25
N THR A 421 10.36 -10.29 14.73
CA THR A 421 9.66 -11.49 15.15
C THR A 421 10.30 -12.71 14.52
N LEU A 422 10.63 -13.71 15.32
CA LEU A 422 11.14 -14.99 14.84
C LEU A 422 9.96 -15.89 14.45
N PHE A 423 9.83 -16.19 13.17
CA PHE A 423 8.76 -17.03 12.63
C PHE A 423 9.10 -18.52 12.68
N LEU A 424 10.37 -18.88 12.53
CA LEU A 424 10.85 -20.24 12.56
C LEU A 424 12.31 -20.29 13.04
N ASN A 425 12.62 -21.30 13.85
CA ASN A 425 13.99 -21.69 14.18
C ASN A 425 14.09 -23.21 14.32
N ASP A 426 14.66 -23.86 13.32
CA ASP A 426 14.99 -25.29 13.36
C ASP A 426 16.47 -25.50 13.57
N SER A 427 16.82 -26.46 14.41
CA SER A 427 18.21 -26.84 14.66
C SER A 427 18.49 -28.22 14.06
N TYR A 428 19.65 -28.36 13.45
CA TYR A 428 20.10 -29.58 12.80
C TYR A 428 21.50 -29.96 13.27
N THR A 429 21.78 -31.25 13.37
CA THR A 429 23.11 -31.79 13.57
C THR A 429 23.78 -32.13 12.24
N ARG A 430 25.08 -32.37 12.26
CA ARG A 430 25.85 -32.72 11.05
C ARG A 430 25.19 -33.84 10.26
N GLY A 431 25.06 -33.66 8.94
CA GLY A 431 24.45 -34.60 8.02
C GLY A 431 22.93 -34.46 7.87
N GLN A 432 22.22 -33.72 8.76
CA GLN A 432 20.78 -33.47 8.65
C GLN A 432 20.51 -32.23 7.80
N SER A 433 19.55 -32.31 6.89
CA SER A 433 19.09 -31.18 6.06
C SER A 433 20.21 -30.38 5.36
N GLY A 434 21.34 -31.02 5.04
CA GLY A 434 22.50 -30.39 4.43
C GLY A 434 23.43 -29.65 5.41
N CYS A 435 23.26 -29.84 6.72
CA CYS A 435 24.18 -29.30 7.73
C CYS A 435 25.56 -29.94 7.61
N ASN A 436 26.60 -29.16 7.34
CA ASN A 436 27.99 -29.60 7.21
C ASN A 436 28.86 -29.22 8.44
N ALA A 437 28.29 -28.50 9.41
CA ALA A 437 28.94 -28.15 10.69
C ALA A 437 28.45 -29.08 11.84
N ALA A 438 29.01 -28.93 13.05
CA ALA A 438 28.53 -29.67 14.21
C ALA A 438 27.05 -29.42 14.50
N THR A 439 26.65 -28.17 14.46
CA THR A 439 25.26 -27.70 14.58
C THR A 439 24.96 -26.61 13.54
N CYS A 440 23.76 -26.64 12.99
CA CYS A 440 23.25 -25.62 12.06
C CYS A 440 21.85 -25.18 12.47
N ASN A 441 21.47 -23.98 12.05
CA ASN A 441 20.10 -23.47 12.22
C ASN A 441 19.50 -23.06 10.87
N ALA A 442 18.20 -23.28 10.72
CA ALA A 442 17.38 -22.67 9.68
C ALA A 442 16.39 -21.73 10.35
N MET A 443 16.57 -20.44 10.13
CA MET A 443 15.75 -19.40 10.76
C MET A 443 14.92 -18.68 9.70
N VAL A 444 13.69 -18.33 10.04
CA VAL A 444 12.90 -17.33 9.33
C VAL A 444 12.61 -16.20 10.30
N THR A 445 13.41 -15.15 10.22
CA THR A 445 13.28 -13.96 11.06
C THR A 445 12.67 -12.83 10.24
N ASP A 446 11.64 -12.19 10.75
CA ASP A 446 10.97 -11.06 10.10
C ASP A 446 11.80 -9.77 10.27
N LEU A 447 13.04 -9.81 9.81
CA LEU A 447 14.00 -8.71 9.89
C LEU A 447 13.94 -7.89 8.60
N GLY A 448 13.53 -6.64 8.69
CA GLY A 448 13.67 -5.66 7.62
C GLY A 448 15.14 -5.35 7.33
N ASN A 449 15.44 -4.84 6.14
CA ASN A 449 16.80 -4.39 5.84
C ASN A 449 17.19 -3.20 6.73
N PRO A 450 18.15 -3.35 7.66
CA PRO A 450 18.45 -2.30 8.64
C PRO A 450 18.80 -0.96 8.02
N LEU A 451 19.48 -0.96 6.86
CA LEU A 451 19.85 0.27 6.18
C LEU A 451 18.65 1.01 5.60
N ILE A 452 17.61 0.28 5.18
CA ILE A 452 16.35 0.89 4.71
C ILE A 452 15.60 1.48 5.91
N TRP A 453 15.44 0.72 6.98
CA TRP A 453 14.64 1.13 8.13
C TRP A 453 15.28 2.28 8.91
N TRP A 454 16.59 2.22 9.16
CA TRP A 454 17.31 3.30 9.86
C TRP A 454 17.36 4.59 9.05
N ALA A 455 17.65 4.50 7.73
CA ALA A 455 17.55 5.66 6.85
C ALA A 455 16.11 6.17 6.74
N GLY A 456 15.12 5.27 6.75
CA GLY A 456 13.70 5.59 6.75
C GLY A 456 13.27 6.35 8.00
N THR A 457 13.77 5.95 9.17
CA THR A 457 13.54 6.66 10.42
C THR A 457 14.05 8.11 10.35
N LEU A 458 15.26 8.31 9.83
CA LEU A 458 15.79 9.66 9.59
C LEU A 458 14.98 10.42 8.53
N ALA A 459 14.54 9.72 7.48
CA ALA A 459 13.73 10.33 6.43
C ALA A 459 12.38 10.85 6.95
N VAL A 460 11.78 10.22 7.97
CA VAL A 460 10.52 10.73 8.58
C VAL A 460 10.69 12.16 9.08
N PHE A 461 11.79 12.49 9.75
CA PHE A 461 12.06 13.85 10.20
C PHE A 461 12.18 14.81 9.02
N VAL A 462 12.93 14.43 7.97
CA VAL A 462 13.06 15.23 6.75
C VAL A 462 11.69 15.48 6.12
N LEU A 463 10.85 14.43 6.01
CA LEU A 463 9.50 14.53 5.46
C LEU A 463 8.62 15.50 6.26
N VAL A 464 8.65 15.42 7.60
CA VAL A 464 7.90 16.33 8.49
C VAL A 464 8.34 17.78 8.26
N PHE A 465 9.64 18.06 8.26
CA PHE A 465 10.16 19.42 8.01
C PHE A 465 9.80 19.92 6.60
N ARG A 466 9.95 19.09 5.59
CA ARG A 466 9.61 19.46 4.20
C ARG A 466 8.12 19.69 4.01
N TRP A 467 7.28 18.90 4.64
CA TRP A 467 5.84 19.10 4.60
C TRP A 467 5.41 20.37 5.36
N ALA A 468 5.91 20.56 6.58
CA ALA A 468 5.54 21.68 7.44
C ALA A 468 6.03 23.03 6.89
N LEU A 469 7.32 23.12 6.51
CA LEU A 469 7.95 24.37 6.12
C LEU A 469 7.78 24.70 4.64
N SER A 470 7.91 23.72 3.76
CA SER A 470 7.86 23.93 2.30
C SER A 470 6.51 23.53 1.70
N ARG A 471 5.62 22.92 2.49
CA ARG A 471 4.33 22.37 2.04
C ARG A 471 4.47 21.45 0.82
N ASP A 472 5.59 20.69 0.76
CA ASP A 472 5.79 19.73 -0.31
C ASP A 472 4.78 18.59 -0.16
N TRP A 473 3.84 18.52 -1.10
CA TRP A 473 2.76 17.54 -1.09
C TRP A 473 3.26 16.10 -1.19
N ARG A 474 4.47 15.88 -1.76
CA ARG A 474 5.09 14.55 -1.89
C ARG A 474 5.57 14.04 -0.53
N ALA A 475 6.13 14.94 0.27
CA ALA A 475 6.48 14.62 1.65
C ALA A 475 5.24 14.26 2.46
N GLY A 476 4.15 15.04 2.34
CA GLY A 476 2.87 14.72 2.97
C GLY A 476 2.27 13.38 2.47
N ALA A 477 2.43 13.07 1.18
CA ALA A 477 1.99 11.79 0.60
C ALA A 477 2.74 10.59 1.20
N ALA A 478 4.07 10.69 1.37
CA ALA A 478 4.86 9.66 2.02
C ALA A 478 4.52 9.54 3.52
N LEU A 479 4.34 10.65 4.23
CA LEU A 479 3.95 10.64 5.64
C LEU A 479 2.57 10.00 5.86
N ALA A 480 1.63 10.16 4.95
CA ALA A 480 0.27 9.68 5.12
C ALA A 480 0.20 8.17 5.36
N GLY A 481 0.99 7.37 4.63
CA GLY A 481 1.02 5.93 4.85
C GLY A 481 1.67 5.53 6.17
N ILE A 482 2.69 6.28 6.61
CA ILE A 482 3.31 6.10 7.93
C ILE A 482 2.31 6.49 9.03
N ILE A 483 1.60 7.61 8.87
CA ILE A 483 0.56 8.05 9.83
C ILE A 483 -0.54 6.98 9.94
N GLY A 484 -1.07 6.47 8.81
CA GLY A 484 -2.14 5.50 8.81
C GLY A 484 -1.73 4.10 9.26
N GLY A 485 -0.49 3.69 8.98
CA GLY A 485 -0.03 2.33 9.28
C GLY A 485 0.73 2.18 10.59
N TYR A 486 1.28 3.25 11.14
CA TYR A 486 2.15 3.19 12.32
C TYR A 486 1.55 3.88 13.56
N LEU A 487 1.09 5.13 13.45
CA LEU A 487 0.64 5.89 14.64
C LEU A 487 -0.52 5.24 15.41
N PRO A 488 -1.49 4.57 14.77
CA PRO A 488 -2.57 3.95 15.51
C PRO A 488 -2.12 2.90 16.54
N TRP A 489 -0.99 2.25 16.32
CA TRP A 489 -0.50 1.21 17.22
C TRP A 489 -0.08 1.73 18.59
N PHE A 490 0.20 3.02 18.73
CA PHE A 490 0.52 3.63 20.03
C PHE A 490 -0.64 3.65 21.02
N GLN A 491 -1.90 3.50 20.54
CA GLN A 491 -3.06 3.36 21.44
C GLN A 491 -3.23 1.93 21.98
N TYR A 492 -2.52 0.96 21.39
CA TYR A 492 -2.64 -0.47 21.75
C TYR A 492 -1.42 -1.03 22.49
N GLN A 493 -0.62 -0.19 23.17
CA GLN A 493 0.62 -0.61 23.83
C GLN A 493 0.41 -1.65 24.96
N LYS A 494 -0.80 -1.73 25.52
CA LYS A 494 -1.15 -2.75 26.54
C LYS A 494 -1.45 -4.12 25.92
N ARG A 495 -1.73 -4.16 24.62
CA ARG A 495 -2.01 -5.38 23.86
C ARG A 495 -0.68 -6.02 23.44
N THR A 496 -0.67 -7.36 23.34
CA THR A 496 0.42 -8.08 22.69
C THR A 496 0.43 -7.73 21.20
N ILE A 497 1.45 -6.99 20.77
CA ILE A 497 1.65 -6.52 19.40
C ILE A 497 3.08 -6.82 18.96
N PHE A 498 3.30 -6.87 17.66
CA PHE A 498 4.54 -7.35 17.07
C PHE A 498 5.09 -6.39 16.03
N GLU A 499 6.42 -6.43 15.84
CA GLU A 499 7.11 -5.60 14.87
C GLU A 499 6.73 -5.96 13.42
N PHE A 500 6.34 -7.20 13.14
CA PHE A 500 5.97 -7.61 11.79
C PHE A 500 4.76 -6.84 11.22
N TYR A 501 3.92 -6.21 12.06
CA TYR A 501 2.87 -5.31 11.57
C TYR A 501 3.42 -4.11 10.79
N ALA A 502 4.70 -3.78 10.98
CA ALA A 502 5.36 -2.67 10.29
C ALA A 502 5.45 -2.86 8.77
N VAL A 503 5.37 -4.10 8.26
CA VAL A 503 5.32 -4.38 6.83
C VAL A 503 4.18 -3.63 6.14
N ALA A 504 3.08 -3.34 6.84
CA ALA A 504 1.92 -2.65 6.29
C ALA A 504 2.26 -1.24 5.80
N PHE A 505 3.15 -0.51 6.47
CA PHE A 505 3.54 0.86 6.10
C PHE A 505 4.96 0.97 5.48
N LEU A 506 5.69 -0.11 5.35
CA LEU A 506 7.02 -0.15 4.72
C LEU A 506 7.11 0.58 3.36
N PRO A 507 6.14 0.48 2.43
CA PRO A 507 6.23 1.21 1.17
C PRO A 507 6.43 2.71 1.32
N TRP A 508 5.85 3.31 2.35
CA TRP A 508 5.96 4.75 2.61
C TRP A 508 7.27 5.11 3.31
N VAL A 509 7.83 4.20 4.11
CA VAL A 509 9.21 4.30 4.61
C VAL A 509 10.17 4.35 3.43
N VAL A 510 10.04 3.43 2.47
CA VAL A 510 10.84 3.42 1.23
C VAL A 510 10.64 4.70 0.42
N LEU A 511 9.41 5.20 0.26
CA LEU A 511 9.15 6.49 -0.39
C LEU A 511 9.86 7.66 0.31
N GLY A 512 9.95 7.63 1.64
CA GLY A 512 10.70 8.61 2.43
C GLY A 512 12.20 8.57 2.12
N VAL A 513 12.79 7.38 2.11
CA VAL A 513 14.21 7.19 1.73
C VAL A 513 14.46 7.69 0.31
N VAL A 514 13.61 7.30 -0.64
CA VAL A 514 13.73 7.72 -2.06
C VAL A 514 13.55 9.22 -2.22
N TYR A 515 12.66 9.84 -1.43
CA TYR A 515 12.53 11.30 -1.39
C TYR A 515 13.85 11.97 -0.96
N CYS A 516 14.49 11.47 0.09
CA CYS A 516 15.79 11.97 0.56
C CYS A 516 16.90 11.75 -0.47
N LEU A 517 16.95 10.58 -1.11
CA LEU A 517 17.88 10.33 -2.22
C LEU A 517 17.64 11.31 -3.37
N GLY A 518 16.38 11.63 -3.65
CA GLY A 518 16.01 12.64 -4.63
C GLY A 518 16.55 14.04 -4.28
N LEU A 519 16.46 14.45 -3.02
CA LEU A 519 17.05 15.70 -2.54
C LEU A 519 18.57 15.70 -2.66
N LEU A 520 19.21 14.58 -2.36
CA LEU A 520 20.66 14.40 -2.44
C LEU A 520 21.16 14.52 -3.88
N LEU A 521 20.47 13.88 -4.83
CA LEU A 521 20.83 13.90 -6.25
C LEU A 521 20.66 15.28 -6.91
N GLY A 522 19.81 16.14 -6.35
CA GLY A 522 19.55 17.48 -6.89
C GLY A 522 18.66 17.47 -8.16
N PRO A 523 18.39 18.66 -8.73
CA PRO A 523 17.56 18.78 -9.94
C PRO A 523 18.29 18.27 -11.18
N PRO A 524 17.53 17.82 -12.20
CA PRO A 524 18.09 17.51 -13.51
C PRO A 524 18.78 18.73 -14.13
N GLY A 525 19.94 18.54 -14.74
CA GLY A 525 20.72 19.62 -15.35
C GLY A 525 21.67 20.34 -14.40
N ALA A 526 21.76 19.94 -13.14
CA ALA A 526 22.80 20.42 -12.23
C ALA A 526 24.19 20.00 -12.70
N ASP A 527 25.19 20.83 -12.45
CA ASP A 527 26.58 20.59 -12.87
C ASP A 527 27.05 19.19 -12.43
N PRO A 528 27.48 18.33 -13.36
CA PRO A 528 27.93 16.99 -13.05
C PRO A 528 29.11 16.94 -12.07
N ALA A 529 30.01 17.92 -12.10
CA ALA A 529 31.17 17.98 -11.22
C ALA A 529 30.78 18.29 -9.77
N GLU A 530 29.89 19.26 -9.56
CA GLU A 530 29.40 19.62 -8.22
C GLU A 530 28.58 18.49 -7.58
N HIS A 531 27.82 17.74 -8.37
CA HIS A 531 26.95 16.67 -7.88
C HIS A 531 27.61 15.28 -7.85
N ARG A 532 28.85 15.12 -8.33
CA ARG A 532 29.54 13.83 -8.36
C ARG A 532 29.64 13.15 -6.98
N PRO A 533 30.08 13.82 -5.89
CA PRO A 533 30.17 13.17 -4.58
C PRO A 533 28.80 12.74 -4.05
N ARG A 534 27.74 13.54 -4.28
CA ARG A 534 26.37 13.21 -3.87
C ARG A 534 25.83 12.00 -4.64
N ARG A 535 26.13 11.88 -5.94
CA ARG A 535 25.77 10.70 -6.76
C ARG A 535 26.50 9.46 -6.27
N ILE A 536 27.80 9.57 -5.97
CA ILE A 536 28.58 8.46 -5.41
C ILE A 536 27.94 8.00 -4.10
N LEU A 537 27.64 8.92 -3.18
CA LEU A 537 26.99 8.59 -1.91
C LEU A 537 25.64 7.88 -2.10
N ALA A 538 24.79 8.37 -3.01
CA ALA A 538 23.49 7.75 -3.30
C ALA A 538 23.65 6.33 -3.88
N VAL A 539 24.58 6.13 -4.81
CA VAL A 539 24.87 4.81 -5.39
C VAL A 539 25.46 3.88 -4.35
N SER A 540 26.43 4.34 -3.55
CA SER A 540 27.02 3.54 -2.46
C SER A 540 26.00 3.09 -1.44
N TYR A 541 25.04 3.95 -1.10
CA TYR A 541 23.92 3.58 -0.21
C TYR A 541 23.07 2.46 -0.82
N VAL A 542 22.65 2.58 -2.08
CA VAL A 542 21.84 1.55 -2.76
C VAL A 542 22.61 0.23 -2.85
N VAL A 543 23.91 0.28 -3.17
CA VAL A 543 24.77 -0.92 -3.19
C VAL A 543 24.87 -1.54 -1.81
N ALA A 544 25.07 -0.73 -0.76
CA ALA A 544 25.13 -1.21 0.62
C ALA A 544 23.81 -1.89 1.05
N VAL A 545 22.65 -1.36 0.64
CA VAL A 545 21.34 -2.01 0.89
C VAL A 545 21.26 -3.38 0.23
N VAL A 546 21.72 -3.50 -1.02
CA VAL A 546 21.73 -4.79 -1.73
C VAL A 546 22.68 -5.77 -1.02
N MET A 547 23.87 -5.33 -0.63
CA MET A 547 24.83 -6.16 0.11
C MET A 547 24.28 -6.60 1.47
N ALA A 548 23.63 -5.70 2.22
CA ALA A 548 22.98 -6.02 3.48
C ALA A 548 21.87 -7.07 3.29
N MET A 549 21.05 -6.96 2.25
CA MET A 549 20.05 -7.97 1.94
C MET A 549 20.68 -9.35 1.73
N TRP A 550 21.75 -9.47 0.96
CA TRP A 550 22.44 -10.74 0.73
C TRP A 550 23.12 -11.28 2.00
N PHE A 551 23.64 -10.41 2.84
CA PHE A 551 24.22 -10.79 4.13
C PHE A 551 23.19 -11.39 5.08
N PHE A 552 21.96 -10.79 5.14
CA PHE A 552 20.88 -11.28 5.99
C PHE A 552 20.00 -12.34 5.31
N PHE A 553 20.15 -12.56 4.00
CA PHE A 553 19.30 -13.47 3.22
C PHE A 553 19.14 -14.86 3.85
N PRO A 554 20.19 -15.51 4.38
CA PRO A 554 20.05 -16.83 4.99
C PRO A 554 19.04 -16.91 6.13
N ILE A 555 19.01 -15.89 7.01
CA ILE A 555 18.13 -15.87 8.18
C ILE A 555 16.71 -15.36 7.90
N VAL A 556 16.49 -14.72 6.76
CA VAL A 556 15.14 -14.32 6.34
C VAL A 556 14.52 -15.32 5.34
N ALA A 557 15.35 -16.13 4.68
CA ALA A 557 14.90 -17.12 3.68
C ALA A 557 14.85 -18.57 4.21
N GLY A 558 15.16 -18.81 5.48
CA GLY A 558 15.13 -20.15 6.06
C GLY A 558 16.25 -21.07 5.57
N GLN A 559 17.42 -20.52 5.22
CA GLN A 559 18.55 -21.34 4.80
C GLN A 559 19.23 -22.00 5.99
N VAL A 560 19.71 -23.23 5.79
CA VAL A 560 20.50 -23.96 6.79
C VAL A 560 21.92 -23.40 6.80
N ILE A 561 22.30 -22.77 7.90
CA ILE A 561 23.65 -22.19 8.11
C ILE A 561 24.29 -22.70 9.40
N PRO A 562 25.62 -22.76 9.47
CA PRO A 562 26.32 -23.09 10.69
C PRO A 562 25.90 -22.20 11.86
N ALA A 563 25.64 -22.77 13.03
CA ALA A 563 25.20 -22.02 14.22
C ALA A 563 26.19 -20.90 14.61
N GLY A 564 27.50 -21.10 14.38
CA GLY A 564 28.54 -20.09 14.61
C GLY A 564 28.47 -18.85 13.73
N GLU A 565 27.68 -18.87 12.65
CA GLU A 565 27.47 -17.69 11.78
C GLU A 565 26.32 -16.77 12.25
N LEU A 566 25.45 -17.24 13.15
CA LEU A 566 24.34 -16.44 13.65
C LEU A 566 24.78 -15.16 14.38
N PRO A 567 25.80 -15.20 15.28
CA PRO A 567 26.27 -14.00 15.99
C PRO A 567 26.69 -12.87 15.04
N LEU A 568 27.25 -13.20 13.86
CA LEU A 568 27.64 -12.20 12.85
C LEU A 568 26.45 -11.41 12.31
N ARG A 569 25.26 -12.04 12.28
CA ARG A 569 24.00 -11.44 11.77
C ARG A 569 23.14 -10.86 12.89
N ARG A 570 23.61 -10.89 14.13
CA ARG A 570 22.95 -10.31 15.30
C ARG A 570 23.53 -8.93 15.61
N TRP A 571 23.12 -7.91 14.86
CA TRP A 571 23.67 -6.56 15.07
C TRP A 571 23.09 -5.87 16.32
N LEU A 572 21.89 -6.23 16.74
CA LEU A 572 21.32 -5.80 18.03
C LEU A 572 21.11 -7.01 18.94
N THR A 573 21.40 -6.86 20.22
CA THR A 573 21.25 -7.94 21.23
C THR A 573 19.81 -8.42 21.37
N SER A 574 18.84 -7.61 20.96
CA SER A 574 17.41 -7.89 21.03
C SER A 574 16.87 -8.69 19.83
N TRP A 575 17.69 -9.00 18.81
CA TRP A 575 17.16 -9.61 17.59
C TRP A 575 16.84 -11.10 17.74
N TYR A 576 17.57 -11.90 18.49
CA TYR A 576 17.30 -13.32 18.82
C TYR A 576 18.27 -13.87 19.85
#